data_6be5b1b8d1e40b09fa80aa2261f5021c
#
_entry.id   6be5b1b8d1e40b09fa80aa2261f5021c
#
_cell.length_a   1.000
_cell.length_b   1.000
_cell.length_c   1.000
_cell.angle_alpha   90.00
_cell.angle_beta   90.00
_cell.angle_gamma   90.00
#
_symmetry.space_group_name_H-M   'P 1'
#
loop_
_entity.id
_entity.type
_entity.pdbx_description
1 polymer ?
#
loop_
_entity_poly.entity_id
_entity_poly.type
_entity_poly.pdbx_seq_one_letter_code
_entity_poly.pdbx_strand_id
1 'polypeptide(L)'
;IIGGDNYPPFNYTDENGNPAGIDVELAKEAFSRMGYKPVFVNIDWENKKNLVEQGKIDCIWACFSVTGRENDYHWAGPYMLSHEVVAVNNSSKIYKLSDLKNKVIAVQSTTKPEELFLKQTDPKIPKVKQVYSMENRELIYTSLGKGYVDAIAAHEISIRQYMSDYEAKYRILDEDILETGIGVAFAKNDQRGIEKELSKTLKAMVKDGSAKKILKKYVSDAEKYLEVSSLEK
;
A
#
# COMPACT_ATOMS: atom_id res chain seq x y z
N ILE A 1 -17.61 0.94 -8.37
CA ILE A 1 -17.36 1.30 -6.97
C ILE A 1 -15.99 0.78 -6.56
N ILE A 2 -15.10 1.67 -6.11
CA ILE A 2 -13.74 1.37 -5.69
C ILE A 2 -13.67 1.46 -4.16
N GLY A 3 -13.27 0.37 -3.51
CA GLY A 3 -13.06 0.32 -2.06
C GLY A 3 -11.60 0.54 -1.68
N GLY A 4 -11.37 1.38 -0.69
CA GLY A 4 -10.06 1.59 -0.07
C GLY A 4 -10.20 2.15 1.35
N ASP A 5 -9.16 2.04 2.15
CA ASP A 5 -9.07 2.70 3.44
C ASP A 5 -8.37 4.07 3.33
N ASN A 6 -8.36 4.82 4.41
CA ASN A 6 -7.64 6.09 4.46
C ASN A 6 -6.13 5.83 4.57
N TYR A 7 -5.42 6.00 3.44
CA TYR A 7 -3.99 5.71 3.32
C TYR A 7 -3.22 6.77 2.50
N PRO A 8 -2.94 7.94 3.06
CA PRO A 8 -2.12 8.94 2.40
C PRO A 8 -0.71 8.42 2.05
N PRO A 9 -0.17 8.78 0.88
CA PRO A 9 -0.75 9.61 -0.18
C PRO A 9 -1.49 8.81 -1.27
N PHE A 10 -1.81 7.53 -1.04
CA PHE A 10 -2.43 6.66 -2.04
C PHE A 10 -3.93 6.93 -2.20
N ASN A 11 -4.67 6.88 -1.10
CA ASN A 11 -6.11 7.04 -1.06
C ASN A 11 -6.51 7.76 0.25
N TYR A 12 -7.09 8.93 0.14
CA TYR A 12 -7.52 9.73 1.28
C TYR A 12 -8.62 10.71 0.87
N THR A 13 -9.20 11.38 1.86
CA THR A 13 -10.14 12.48 1.63
C THR A 13 -9.43 13.80 1.86
N ASP A 14 -9.48 14.72 0.88
CA ASP A 14 -8.87 16.03 0.99
C ASP A 14 -9.66 16.96 1.94
N GLU A 15 -9.16 18.16 2.17
CA GLU A 15 -9.76 19.17 3.06
C GLU A 15 -11.17 19.61 2.61
N ASN A 16 -11.51 19.39 1.33
CA ASN A 16 -12.82 19.71 0.76
C ASN A 16 -13.79 18.51 0.78
N GLY A 17 -13.36 17.39 1.35
CA GLY A 17 -14.16 16.17 1.39
C GLY A 17 -14.12 15.33 0.10
N ASN A 18 -13.21 15.60 -0.83
CA ASN A 18 -13.11 14.87 -2.09
C ASN A 18 -12.08 13.73 -2.00
N PRO A 19 -12.32 12.60 -2.69
CA PRO A 19 -11.32 11.55 -2.86
C PRO A 19 -10.07 12.07 -3.59
N ALA A 20 -8.90 11.86 -3.00
CA ALA A 20 -7.60 12.31 -3.46
C ALA A 20 -6.52 11.23 -3.25
N GLY A 21 -5.37 11.40 -3.89
CA GLY A 21 -4.20 10.52 -3.77
C GLY A 21 -3.81 9.84 -5.07
N ILE A 22 -2.68 9.14 -5.03
CA ILE A 22 -2.08 8.45 -6.19
C ILE A 22 -3.10 7.51 -6.85
N ASP A 23 -3.67 6.63 -6.04
CA ASP A 23 -4.58 5.59 -6.54
C ASP A 23 -5.89 6.19 -7.05
N VAL A 24 -6.38 7.22 -6.39
CA VAL A 24 -7.59 7.94 -6.81
C VAL A 24 -7.38 8.63 -8.16
N GLU A 25 -6.25 9.31 -8.36
CA GLU A 25 -5.96 9.98 -9.63
C GLU A 25 -5.71 8.98 -10.76
N LEU A 26 -4.97 7.90 -10.49
CA LEU A 26 -4.77 6.82 -11.46
C LEU A 26 -6.11 6.16 -11.84
N ALA A 27 -6.98 5.90 -10.87
CA ALA A 27 -8.29 5.32 -11.12
C ALA A 27 -9.20 6.25 -11.92
N LYS A 28 -9.24 7.55 -11.60
CA LYS A 28 -10.00 8.54 -12.37
C LYS A 28 -9.58 8.57 -13.84
N GLU A 29 -8.28 8.62 -14.09
CA GLU A 29 -7.73 8.63 -15.46
C GLU A 29 -7.99 7.30 -16.19
N ALA A 30 -7.68 6.17 -15.54
CA ALA A 30 -7.85 4.85 -16.17
C ALA A 30 -9.31 4.56 -16.51
N PHE A 31 -10.23 4.74 -15.58
CA PHE A 31 -11.64 4.47 -15.80
C PHE A 31 -12.28 5.47 -16.75
N SER A 32 -11.83 6.73 -16.79
CA SER A 32 -12.26 7.70 -17.80
C SER A 32 -11.93 7.23 -19.23
N ARG A 33 -10.71 6.68 -19.44
CA ARG A 33 -10.31 6.09 -20.73
C ARG A 33 -11.14 4.89 -21.13
N MET A 34 -11.63 4.13 -20.15
CA MET A 34 -12.47 2.95 -20.33
C MET A 34 -13.97 3.30 -20.45
N GLY A 35 -14.35 4.58 -20.32
CA GLY A 35 -15.75 5.02 -20.37
C GLY A 35 -16.54 4.81 -19.09
N TYR A 36 -15.88 4.56 -17.96
CA TYR A 36 -16.49 4.41 -16.64
C TYR A 36 -16.33 5.67 -15.79
N LYS A 37 -17.26 5.85 -14.87
CA LYS A 37 -17.16 6.88 -13.81
C LYS A 37 -16.88 6.21 -12.47
N PRO A 38 -15.68 6.32 -11.90
CA PRO A 38 -15.36 5.69 -10.62
C PRO A 38 -16.06 6.40 -9.46
N VAL A 39 -16.51 5.60 -8.48
CA VAL A 39 -17.05 6.06 -7.19
C VAL A 39 -16.18 5.46 -6.11
N PHE A 40 -15.62 6.30 -5.25
CA PHE A 40 -14.72 5.90 -4.17
C PHE A 40 -15.49 5.77 -2.87
N VAL A 41 -15.26 4.68 -2.15
CA VAL A 41 -15.85 4.42 -0.85
C VAL A 41 -14.79 4.05 0.16
N ASN A 42 -14.86 4.65 1.34
CA ASN A 42 -14.02 4.23 2.46
C ASN A 42 -14.59 2.94 3.04
N ILE A 43 -13.74 1.94 3.22
CA ILE A 43 -14.13 0.61 3.72
C ILE A 43 -13.35 0.25 4.98
N ASP A 44 -13.93 -0.63 5.77
CA ASP A 44 -13.19 -1.40 6.75
C ASP A 44 -12.21 -2.33 6.03
N TRP A 45 -10.90 -2.07 6.22
CA TRP A 45 -9.84 -2.79 5.52
C TRP A 45 -9.81 -4.28 5.83
N GLU A 46 -10.17 -4.69 7.03
CA GLU A 46 -10.22 -6.11 7.41
C GLU A 46 -11.31 -6.86 6.63
N ASN A 47 -12.38 -6.16 6.26
CA ASN A 47 -13.53 -6.71 5.55
C ASN A 47 -13.44 -6.62 4.02
N LYS A 48 -12.35 -6.08 3.46
CA LYS A 48 -12.18 -5.82 2.01
C LYS A 48 -12.50 -7.02 1.11
N LYS A 49 -12.07 -8.23 1.51
CA LYS A 49 -12.30 -9.46 0.73
C LYS A 49 -13.78 -9.79 0.65
N ASN A 50 -14.47 -9.76 1.77
CA ASN A 50 -15.93 -10.02 1.80
C ASN A 50 -16.71 -8.99 0.99
N LEU A 51 -16.31 -7.70 1.06
CA LEU A 51 -16.99 -6.63 0.34
C LEU A 51 -16.88 -6.80 -1.17
N VAL A 52 -15.71 -7.15 -1.70
CA VAL A 52 -15.53 -7.38 -3.14
C VAL A 52 -16.20 -8.68 -3.60
N GLU A 53 -16.12 -9.75 -2.83
CA GLU A 53 -16.76 -11.05 -3.15
C GLU A 53 -18.29 -10.96 -3.14
N GLN A 54 -18.87 -10.11 -2.30
CA GLN A 54 -20.31 -9.85 -2.24
C GLN A 54 -20.80 -8.81 -3.25
N GLY A 55 -19.88 -8.22 -4.05
CA GLY A 55 -20.23 -7.18 -5.03
C GLY A 55 -20.66 -5.85 -4.41
N LYS A 56 -20.35 -5.59 -3.14
CA LYS A 56 -20.60 -4.29 -2.48
C LYS A 56 -19.63 -3.22 -2.97
N ILE A 57 -18.44 -3.63 -3.39
CA ILE A 57 -17.47 -2.88 -4.15
C ILE A 57 -17.10 -3.68 -5.39
N ASP A 58 -16.75 -3.01 -6.49
CA ASP A 58 -16.33 -3.67 -7.73
C ASP A 58 -14.86 -4.10 -7.68
N CYS A 59 -14.02 -3.32 -7.01
CA CYS A 59 -12.61 -3.62 -6.82
C CYS A 59 -12.05 -2.98 -5.54
N ILE A 60 -10.90 -3.49 -5.12
CA ILE A 60 -10.06 -2.94 -4.05
C ILE A 60 -8.90 -2.20 -4.73
N TRP A 61 -8.78 -0.88 -4.51
CA TRP A 61 -7.70 -0.06 -5.04
C TRP A 61 -7.21 0.92 -3.97
N ALA A 62 -6.26 0.49 -3.16
CA ALA A 62 -5.67 1.26 -2.06
C ALA A 62 -4.30 0.68 -1.69
N CYS A 63 -3.30 0.87 -2.56
CA CYS A 63 -1.93 0.38 -2.39
C CYS A 63 -1.90 -1.11 -1.99
N PHE A 64 -2.59 -1.95 -2.76
CA PHE A 64 -2.78 -3.36 -2.39
C PHE A 64 -1.72 -4.26 -3.01
N SER A 65 -0.85 -4.84 -2.16
CA SER A 65 0.25 -5.72 -2.56
C SER A 65 -0.27 -7.02 -3.18
N VAL A 66 0.24 -7.36 -4.36
CA VAL A 66 -0.10 -8.59 -5.09
C VAL A 66 0.60 -9.81 -4.50
N THR A 67 1.87 -9.66 -4.09
CA THR A 67 2.74 -10.75 -3.63
C THR A 67 2.08 -11.64 -2.57
N GLY A 68 2.00 -12.94 -2.85
CA GLY A 68 1.39 -13.96 -2.00
C GLY A 68 -0.13 -13.92 -1.94
N ARG A 69 -0.79 -13.18 -2.85
CA ARG A 69 -2.24 -13.11 -3.04
C ARG A 69 -2.66 -13.30 -4.49
N GLU A 70 -1.75 -13.75 -5.34
CA GLU A 70 -1.94 -13.89 -6.79
C GLU A 70 -3.17 -14.74 -7.12
N ASN A 71 -3.44 -15.75 -6.30
CA ASN A 71 -4.54 -16.69 -6.49
C ASN A 71 -5.85 -16.29 -5.77
N ASP A 72 -5.83 -15.24 -4.95
CA ASP A 72 -6.99 -14.85 -4.14
C ASP A 72 -7.96 -13.95 -4.90
N TYR A 73 -7.48 -13.24 -5.93
CA TYR A 73 -8.23 -12.24 -6.68
C TYR A 73 -7.97 -12.36 -8.19
N HIS A 74 -8.82 -11.73 -9.01
CA HIS A 74 -8.44 -11.32 -10.35
C HIS A 74 -7.76 -9.94 -10.27
N TRP A 75 -6.55 -9.84 -10.79
CA TRP A 75 -5.73 -8.64 -10.65
C TRP A 75 -5.65 -7.83 -11.92
N ALA A 76 -5.79 -6.51 -11.79
CA ALA A 76 -5.31 -5.56 -12.79
C ALA A 76 -3.99 -4.94 -12.33
N GLY A 77 -3.04 -4.82 -13.26
CA GLY A 77 -1.67 -4.39 -12.98
C GLY A 77 -0.69 -5.56 -12.92
N PRO A 78 0.43 -5.46 -12.15
CA PRO A 78 0.73 -4.36 -11.23
C PRO A 78 0.90 -3.02 -11.95
N TYR A 79 0.53 -1.91 -11.29
CA TYR A 79 0.62 -0.57 -11.87
C TYR A 79 1.78 0.25 -11.30
N MET A 80 2.32 -0.16 -10.17
CA MET A 80 3.54 0.40 -9.60
C MET A 80 4.26 -0.61 -8.70
N LEU A 81 5.54 -0.37 -8.46
CA LEU A 81 6.33 -1.01 -7.42
C LEU A 81 6.12 -0.32 -6.09
N SER A 82 6.29 -1.05 -5.00
CA SER A 82 6.36 -0.48 -3.67
C SER A 82 7.26 -1.30 -2.77
N HIS A 83 7.87 -0.62 -1.80
CA HIS A 83 8.73 -1.20 -0.79
C HIS A 83 8.02 -1.16 0.56
N GLU A 84 7.85 -2.32 1.17
CA GLU A 84 7.46 -2.41 2.57
C GLU A 84 8.71 -2.27 3.43
N VAL A 85 8.72 -1.31 4.30
CA VAL A 85 9.91 -0.93 5.08
C VAL A 85 9.60 -0.83 6.57
N VAL A 86 10.64 -0.79 7.38
CA VAL A 86 10.54 -0.54 8.81
C VAL A 86 11.00 0.88 9.14
N ALA A 87 10.23 1.58 9.96
CA ALA A 87 10.64 2.86 10.52
C ALA A 87 10.75 2.81 12.05
N VAL A 88 11.69 3.59 12.55
CA VAL A 88 12.01 3.72 13.97
C VAL A 88 12.19 5.19 14.34
N ASN A 89 12.12 5.54 15.60
CA ASN A 89 12.51 6.90 16.04
C ASN A 89 13.98 7.19 15.70
N ASN A 90 14.29 8.43 15.32
CA ASN A 90 15.66 8.86 15.01
C ASN A 90 16.65 8.58 16.15
N SER A 91 16.20 8.65 17.40
CA SER A 91 17.01 8.35 18.58
C SER A 91 17.19 6.84 18.85
N SER A 92 16.49 5.98 18.09
CA SER A 92 16.58 4.53 18.25
C SER A 92 17.95 4.00 17.84
N LYS A 93 18.41 2.96 18.55
CA LYS A 93 19.63 2.20 18.23
C LYS A 93 19.37 1.01 17.30
N ILE A 94 18.18 0.91 16.71
CA ILE A 94 17.82 -0.09 15.69
C ILE A 94 18.25 0.45 14.32
N TYR A 95 19.24 -0.15 13.68
CA TYR A 95 19.81 0.30 12.40
C TYR A 95 19.55 -0.67 11.25
N LYS A 96 19.26 -1.94 11.56
CA LYS A 96 19.03 -3.02 10.59
C LYS A 96 17.92 -3.95 11.09
N LEU A 97 17.37 -4.76 10.19
CA LEU A 97 16.26 -5.67 10.50
C LEU A 97 16.61 -6.63 11.68
N SER A 98 17.82 -7.13 11.73
CA SER A 98 18.23 -8.03 12.83
C SER A 98 18.15 -7.41 14.22
N ASP A 99 18.21 -6.06 14.34
CA ASP A 99 18.10 -5.34 15.61
C ASP A 99 16.67 -5.32 16.16
N LEU A 100 15.68 -5.71 15.34
CA LEU A 100 14.27 -5.86 15.75
C LEU A 100 14.04 -7.09 16.64
N LYS A 101 15.04 -7.97 16.79
CA LYS A 101 14.93 -9.12 17.69
C LYS A 101 14.53 -8.66 19.09
N ASN A 102 13.46 -9.29 19.63
CA ASN A 102 12.90 -8.96 20.95
C ASN A 102 12.33 -7.52 21.07
N LYS A 103 12.08 -6.83 19.96
CA LYS A 103 11.44 -5.51 19.94
C LYS A 103 9.92 -5.62 19.76
N VAL A 104 9.23 -4.52 20.01
CA VAL A 104 7.79 -4.38 19.82
C VAL A 104 7.55 -3.61 18.52
N ILE A 105 6.73 -4.16 17.62
CA ILE A 105 6.41 -3.53 16.34
C ILE A 105 4.91 -3.34 16.19
N ALA A 106 4.49 -2.24 15.57
CA ALA A 106 3.10 -2.04 15.17
C ALA A 106 2.97 -2.07 13.64
N VAL A 107 1.91 -2.71 13.18
CA VAL A 107 1.56 -2.89 11.76
C VAL A 107 0.06 -2.76 11.58
N GLN A 108 -0.40 -2.50 10.36
CA GLN A 108 -1.84 -2.57 10.09
C GLN A 108 -2.27 -4.02 9.92
N SER A 109 -3.45 -4.33 10.47
CA SER A 109 -4.12 -5.63 10.33
C SER A 109 -4.33 -5.99 8.86
N THR A 110 -4.22 -7.29 8.54
CA THR A 110 -4.45 -7.89 7.21
C THR A 110 -3.55 -7.33 6.10
N THR A 111 -2.36 -6.81 6.47
CA THR A 111 -1.32 -6.32 5.53
C THR A 111 -0.17 -7.31 5.40
N LYS A 112 0.73 -7.06 4.42
CA LYS A 112 1.94 -7.89 4.25
C LYS A 112 2.93 -7.76 5.40
N PRO A 113 3.22 -6.57 5.95
CA PRO A 113 4.03 -6.47 7.16
C PRO A 113 3.51 -7.31 8.32
N GLU A 114 2.20 -7.29 8.59
CA GLU A 114 1.62 -8.15 9.62
C GLU A 114 1.90 -9.62 9.36
N GLU A 115 1.62 -10.08 8.14
CA GLU A 115 1.84 -11.47 7.74
C GLU A 115 3.30 -11.90 7.94
N LEU A 116 4.25 -11.09 7.50
CA LEU A 116 5.69 -11.37 7.60
C LEU A 116 6.15 -11.48 9.06
N PHE A 117 5.74 -10.55 9.91
CA PHE A 117 6.14 -10.56 11.31
C PHE A 117 5.44 -11.63 12.15
N LEU A 118 4.19 -12.00 11.82
CA LEU A 118 3.46 -13.06 12.53
C LEU A 118 3.87 -14.46 12.08
N LYS A 119 3.98 -14.69 10.76
CA LYS A 119 4.31 -16.03 10.22
C LYS A 119 5.79 -16.36 10.25
N GLN A 120 6.66 -15.34 10.17
CA GLN A 120 8.12 -15.49 10.19
C GLN A 120 8.64 -16.48 9.15
N THR A 121 8.06 -16.44 7.95
CA THR A 121 8.41 -17.33 6.83
C THR A 121 9.69 -16.88 6.10
N ASP A 122 10.08 -15.63 6.23
CA ASP A 122 11.30 -15.07 5.65
C ASP A 122 12.41 -15.04 6.72
N PRO A 123 13.54 -15.71 6.53
CA PRO A 123 14.63 -15.78 7.52
C PRO A 123 15.29 -14.42 7.81
N LYS A 124 15.14 -13.41 6.93
CA LYS A 124 15.62 -12.06 7.20
C LYS A 124 14.77 -11.32 8.24
N ILE A 125 13.53 -11.76 8.49
CA ILE A 125 12.64 -11.16 9.48
C ILE A 125 12.90 -11.78 10.85
N PRO A 126 13.48 -11.05 11.82
CA PRO A 126 13.79 -11.62 13.12
C PRO A 126 12.54 -11.82 13.97
N LYS A 127 12.62 -12.74 14.94
CA LYS A 127 11.58 -12.91 15.93
C LYS A 127 11.49 -11.69 16.84
N VAL A 128 10.41 -10.94 16.69
CA VAL A 128 10.09 -9.78 17.54
C VAL A 128 9.45 -10.24 18.86
N LYS A 129 9.43 -9.37 19.87
CA LYS A 129 8.79 -9.65 21.17
C LYS A 129 7.27 -9.64 21.03
N GLN A 130 6.73 -8.66 20.29
CA GLN A 130 5.30 -8.46 20.13
C GLN A 130 5.02 -7.76 18.80
N VAL A 131 3.95 -8.18 18.13
CA VAL A 131 3.34 -7.50 16.99
C VAL A 131 2.00 -6.94 17.47
N TYR A 132 1.82 -5.62 17.34
CA TYR A 132 0.53 -4.98 17.50
C TYR A 132 -0.11 -4.77 16.14
N SER A 133 -1.15 -5.54 15.86
CA SER A 133 -1.99 -5.38 14.68
C SER A 133 -3.07 -4.34 14.99
N MET A 134 -3.09 -3.25 14.24
CA MET A 134 -4.01 -2.12 14.45
C MET A 134 -4.80 -1.87 13.16
N GLU A 135 -6.07 -1.54 13.30
CA GLU A 135 -6.92 -1.17 12.15
C GLU A 135 -6.55 0.21 11.60
N ASN A 136 -6.28 1.16 12.50
CA ASN A 136 -6.04 2.56 12.17
C ASN A 136 -4.54 2.85 12.00
N ARG A 137 -4.15 3.30 10.80
CA ARG A 137 -2.76 3.64 10.46
C ARG A 137 -2.20 4.83 11.25
N GLU A 138 -3.02 5.82 11.54
CA GLU A 138 -2.59 6.98 12.31
C GLU A 138 -2.16 6.60 13.73
N LEU A 139 -2.88 5.63 14.34
CA LEU A 139 -2.49 5.07 15.63
C LEU A 139 -1.14 4.35 15.55
N ILE A 140 -0.84 3.67 14.45
CA ILE A 140 0.44 3.00 14.24
C ILE A 140 1.57 4.04 14.25
N TYR A 141 1.47 5.07 13.42
CA TYR A 141 2.50 6.12 13.37
C TYR A 141 2.63 6.86 14.69
N THR A 142 1.50 7.24 15.31
CA THR A 142 1.49 7.92 16.60
C THR A 142 2.11 7.05 17.70
N SER A 143 1.88 5.73 17.70
CA SER A 143 2.43 4.82 18.71
C SER A 143 3.97 4.80 18.68
N LEU A 144 4.57 4.90 17.48
CA LEU A 144 6.01 5.05 17.35
C LEU A 144 6.49 6.40 17.92
N GLY A 145 5.81 7.49 17.57
CA GLY A 145 6.15 8.83 18.07
C GLY A 145 6.08 8.96 19.59
N LYS A 146 5.13 8.26 20.22
CA LYS A 146 4.96 8.21 21.68
C LYS A 146 5.87 7.19 22.36
N GLY A 147 6.62 6.38 21.61
CA GLY A 147 7.49 5.34 22.17
C GLY A 147 6.74 4.13 22.75
N TYR A 148 5.48 3.91 22.35
CA TYR A 148 4.71 2.73 22.75
C TYR A 148 5.17 1.47 22.02
N VAL A 149 5.78 1.64 20.85
CA VAL A 149 6.42 0.59 20.08
C VAL A 149 7.84 1.02 19.69
N ASP A 150 8.71 0.05 19.42
CA ASP A 150 10.09 0.29 19.01
C ASP A 150 10.18 0.60 17.50
N ALA A 151 9.25 0.04 16.72
CA ALA A 151 9.24 0.14 15.27
C ALA A 151 7.81 0.04 14.70
N ILE A 152 7.65 0.50 13.46
CA ILE A 152 6.46 0.30 12.64
C ILE A 152 6.87 -0.24 11.27
N ALA A 153 5.96 -0.92 10.56
CA ALA A 153 6.19 -1.31 9.18
C ALA A 153 4.98 -0.99 8.29
N ALA A 154 5.28 -0.43 7.12
CA ALA A 154 4.30 -0.03 6.11
C ALA A 154 5.01 0.28 4.78
N HIS A 155 4.25 0.65 3.74
CA HIS A 155 4.81 1.14 2.50
C HIS A 155 5.66 2.42 2.69
N GLU A 156 6.84 2.44 2.10
CA GLU A 156 7.83 3.53 2.23
C GLU A 156 7.22 4.91 1.94
N ILE A 157 6.47 5.03 0.85
CA ILE A 157 5.86 6.30 0.43
C ILE A 157 4.94 6.85 1.52
N SER A 158 4.13 6.00 2.16
CA SER A 158 3.21 6.43 3.20
C SER A 158 3.93 6.87 4.49
N ILE A 159 4.99 6.16 4.88
CA ILE A 159 5.80 6.57 6.03
C ILE A 159 6.46 7.92 5.76
N ARG A 160 7.03 8.11 4.55
CA ARG A 160 7.65 9.38 4.15
C ARG A 160 6.64 10.53 4.12
N GLN A 161 5.43 10.26 3.62
CA GLN A 161 4.35 11.26 3.64
C GLN A 161 4.02 11.68 5.06
N TYR A 162 3.81 10.71 5.97
CA TYR A 162 3.52 11.01 7.38
C TYR A 162 4.66 11.80 8.03
N MET A 163 5.92 11.43 7.76
CA MET A 163 7.09 12.15 8.28
C MET A 163 7.09 13.61 7.80
N SER A 164 6.69 13.86 6.56
CA SER A 164 6.61 15.22 5.99
C SER A 164 5.46 16.02 6.60
N ASP A 165 4.26 15.44 6.66
CA ASP A 165 3.04 16.14 7.09
C ASP A 165 3.07 16.52 8.58
N TYR A 166 3.68 15.66 9.41
CA TYR A 166 3.70 15.83 10.87
C TYR A 166 5.09 16.16 11.42
N GLU A 167 6.08 16.44 10.55
CA GLU A 167 7.48 16.67 10.93
C GLU A 167 8.03 15.56 11.86
N ALA A 168 7.55 14.33 11.66
CA ALA A 168 7.86 13.21 12.52
C ALA A 168 9.35 12.82 12.40
N LYS A 169 10.03 12.69 13.54
CA LYS A 169 11.47 12.40 13.61
C LYS A 169 11.72 10.89 13.58
N TYR A 170 11.36 10.27 12.45
CA TYR A 170 11.60 8.85 12.20
C TYR A 170 12.77 8.64 11.24
N ARG A 171 13.28 7.44 11.23
CA ARG A 171 14.26 6.93 10.28
C ARG A 171 13.76 5.60 9.72
N ILE A 172 13.75 5.50 8.42
CA ILE A 172 13.48 4.24 7.70
C ILE A 172 14.79 3.46 7.69
N LEU A 173 14.71 2.15 7.94
CA LEU A 173 15.86 1.26 7.80
C LEU A 173 16.20 1.06 6.32
N ASP A 174 17.49 0.85 6.02
CA ASP A 174 17.96 0.68 4.64
C ASP A 174 17.53 -0.66 4.03
N GLU A 175 17.15 -1.63 4.85
CA GLU A 175 16.72 -2.97 4.43
C GLU A 175 15.20 -3.01 4.27
N ASP A 176 14.72 -3.32 3.07
CA ASP A 176 13.31 -3.59 2.81
C ASP A 176 12.89 -4.94 3.41
N ILE A 177 11.69 -5.02 3.96
CA ILE A 177 11.09 -6.30 4.34
C ILE A 177 10.43 -7.00 3.16
N LEU A 178 9.96 -6.24 2.16
CA LEU A 178 9.36 -6.78 0.93
C LEU A 178 9.38 -5.71 -0.18
N GLU A 179 9.80 -6.11 -1.38
CA GLU A 179 9.47 -5.41 -2.62
C GLU A 179 8.27 -6.10 -3.27
N THR A 180 7.26 -5.36 -3.67
CA THR A 180 6.01 -5.91 -4.20
C THR A 180 5.42 -5.06 -5.30
N GLY A 181 4.72 -5.69 -6.23
CA GLY A 181 3.83 -5.01 -7.16
C GLY A 181 2.53 -4.61 -6.47
N ILE A 182 2.05 -3.42 -6.78
CA ILE A 182 0.77 -2.92 -6.33
C ILE A 182 -0.24 -3.08 -7.45
N GLY A 183 -1.37 -3.73 -7.16
CA GLY A 183 -2.41 -4.03 -8.12
C GLY A 183 -3.80 -3.62 -7.66
N VAL A 184 -4.74 -3.75 -8.59
CA VAL A 184 -6.18 -3.58 -8.31
C VAL A 184 -6.83 -4.94 -8.27
N ALA A 185 -7.47 -5.27 -7.15
CA ALA A 185 -8.03 -6.59 -6.91
C ALA A 185 -9.54 -6.62 -7.16
N PHE A 186 -9.98 -7.53 -8.02
CA PHE A 186 -11.37 -7.86 -8.28
C PHE A 186 -11.72 -9.21 -7.67
N ALA A 187 -12.99 -9.45 -7.40
CA ALA A 187 -13.43 -10.74 -6.87
C ALA A 187 -12.98 -11.90 -7.77
N LYS A 188 -12.60 -13.03 -7.18
CA LYS A 188 -12.17 -14.23 -7.92
C LYS A 188 -13.25 -14.80 -8.85
N ASN A 189 -14.50 -14.55 -8.53
CA ASN A 189 -15.67 -14.97 -9.33
C ASN A 189 -16.16 -13.89 -10.30
N ASP A 190 -15.48 -12.75 -10.44
CA ASP A 190 -15.84 -11.71 -11.39
C ASP A 190 -15.58 -12.19 -12.83
N GLN A 191 -16.63 -12.20 -13.66
CA GLN A 191 -16.58 -12.64 -15.06
C GLN A 191 -16.65 -11.50 -16.06
N ARG A 192 -16.65 -10.24 -15.59
CA ARG A 192 -16.82 -9.06 -16.45
C ARG A 192 -15.58 -8.75 -17.30
N GLY A 193 -14.41 -9.23 -16.91
CA GLY A 193 -13.14 -9.01 -17.62
C GLY A 193 -12.58 -7.59 -17.49
N ILE A 194 -13.13 -6.79 -16.58
CA ILE A 194 -12.71 -5.39 -16.35
C ILE A 194 -11.23 -5.33 -15.96
N GLU A 195 -10.75 -6.30 -15.20
CA GLU A 195 -9.34 -6.39 -14.74
C GLU A 195 -8.36 -6.46 -15.92
N LYS A 196 -8.74 -7.12 -17.01
CA LYS A 196 -7.90 -7.25 -18.23
C LYS A 196 -7.84 -5.93 -18.99
N GLU A 197 -9.00 -5.28 -19.15
CA GLU A 197 -9.08 -3.97 -19.81
C GLU A 197 -8.35 -2.91 -18.99
N LEU A 198 -8.53 -2.91 -17.66
CA LEU A 198 -7.83 -2.00 -16.76
C LEU A 198 -6.32 -2.22 -16.82
N SER A 199 -5.84 -3.47 -16.83
CA SER A 199 -4.40 -3.78 -16.98
C SER A 199 -3.82 -3.19 -18.27
N LYS A 200 -4.54 -3.30 -19.40
CA LYS A 200 -4.10 -2.70 -20.68
C LYS A 200 -4.07 -1.18 -20.58
N THR A 201 -5.07 -0.59 -19.97
CA THR A 201 -5.17 0.85 -19.78
C THR A 201 -4.05 1.39 -18.90
N LEU A 202 -3.75 0.73 -17.78
CA LEU A 202 -2.65 1.09 -16.88
C LEU A 202 -1.29 1.00 -17.58
N LYS A 203 -1.04 -0.06 -18.38
CA LYS A 203 0.16 -0.19 -19.21
C LYS A 203 0.25 0.95 -20.26
N ALA A 204 -0.86 1.34 -20.86
CA ALA A 204 -0.89 2.48 -21.79
C ALA A 204 -0.57 3.81 -21.08
N MET A 205 -1.07 4.00 -19.84
CA MET A 205 -0.79 5.19 -19.04
C MET A 205 0.69 5.29 -18.59
N VAL A 206 1.34 4.16 -18.36
CA VAL A 206 2.80 4.14 -18.14
C VAL A 206 3.54 4.55 -19.40
N LYS A 207 3.15 3.96 -20.55
CA LYS A 207 3.80 4.20 -21.85
C LYS A 207 3.65 5.63 -22.35
N ASP A 208 2.49 6.27 -22.17
CA ASP A 208 2.25 7.64 -22.62
C ASP A 208 2.68 8.71 -21.60
N GLY A 209 3.17 8.29 -20.43
CA GLY A 209 3.68 9.16 -19.38
C GLY A 209 2.62 9.78 -18.47
N SER A 210 1.33 9.50 -18.66
CA SER A 210 0.26 10.02 -17.80
C SER A 210 0.37 9.49 -16.36
N ALA A 211 0.70 8.19 -16.18
CA ALA A 211 0.96 7.62 -14.86
C ALA A 211 2.13 8.33 -14.18
N LYS A 212 3.25 8.55 -14.89
CA LYS A 212 4.41 9.29 -14.38
C LYS A 212 4.04 10.72 -13.95
N LYS A 213 3.22 11.42 -14.75
CA LYS A 213 2.76 12.77 -14.44
C LYS A 213 1.93 12.81 -13.15
N ILE A 214 1.11 11.78 -12.92
CA ILE A 214 0.33 11.66 -11.68
C ILE A 214 1.27 11.41 -10.49
N LEU A 215 2.12 10.39 -10.56
CA LEU A 215 3.03 10.02 -9.46
C LEU A 215 3.96 11.18 -9.06
N LYS A 216 4.46 11.97 -10.01
CA LYS A 216 5.34 13.14 -9.75
C LYS A 216 4.72 14.21 -8.85
N LYS A 217 3.42 14.21 -8.64
CA LYS A 217 2.77 15.11 -7.68
C LYS A 217 3.02 14.70 -6.22
N TYR A 218 3.35 13.42 -6.01
CA TYR A 218 3.42 12.78 -4.69
C TYR A 218 4.82 12.28 -4.33
N VAL A 219 5.63 11.91 -5.33
CA VAL A 219 6.97 11.36 -5.14
C VAL A 219 7.97 12.04 -6.07
N SER A 220 9.18 12.27 -5.58
CA SER A 220 10.25 12.91 -6.37
C SER A 220 10.78 12.02 -7.50
N ASP A 221 10.91 10.72 -7.25
CA ASP A 221 11.42 9.73 -8.21
C ASP A 221 10.30 8.77 -8.65
N ALA A 222 9.37 9.29 -9.47
CA ALA A 222 8.25 8.51 -9.96
C ALA A 222 8.66 7.35 -10.88
N GLU A 223 9.83 7.45 -11.53
CA GLU A 223 10.30 6.42 -12.47
C GLU A 223 10.61 5.13 -11.74
N LYS A 224 11.29 5.21 -10.60
CA LYS A 224 11.60 4.06 -9.74
C LYS A 224 10.37 3.19 -9.44
N TYR A 225 9.22 3.81 -9.22
CA TYR A 225 7.98 3.10 -8.87
C TYR A 225 7.19 2.59 -10.08
N LEU A 226 7.56 2.97 -11.31
CA LEU A 226 6.89 2.54 -12.54
C LEU A 226 7.63 1.40 -13.27
N GLU A 227 8.78 0.95 -12.77
CA GLU A 227 9.58 -0.14 -13.36
C GLU A 227 9.03 -1.53 -12.99
N VAL A 228 7.71 -1.73 -13.16
CA VAL A 228 7.02 -2.98 -12.79
C VAL A 228 7.47 -4.22 -13.55
N SER A 229 8.16 -4.07 -14.69
CA SER A 229 8.72 -5.18 -15.46
C SER A 229 9.80 -5.99 -14.73
N SER A 230 10.38 -5.45 -13.66
CA SER A 230 11.34 -6.16 -12.82
C SER A 230 10.70 -7.31 -12.03
N LEU A 231 9.38 -7.29 -11.84
CA LEU A 231 8.62 -8.33 -11.12
C LEU A 231 8.19 -9.51 -12.01
N GLU A 232 8.32 -9.39 -13.33
CA GLU A 232 7.92 -10.44 -14.29
C GLU A 232 9.03 -11.50 -14.50
N LYS A 233 9.99 -11.61 -13.57
CA LYS A 233 11.11 -12.57 -13.66
C LYS A 233 10.87 -13.80 -12.80
#